data_02c5869f9af6900e8d0140ee08d42e8b
#
_entry.id   02c5869f9af6900e8d0140ee08d42e8b
#
_cell.length_a   1.000
_cell.length_b   1.000
_cell.length_c   1.000
_cell.angle_alpha   90.00
_cell.angle_beta   90.00
_cell.angle_gamma   90.00
#
_symmetry.space_group_name_H-M   'P 1'
#
loop_
_entity.id
_entity.type
_entity.pdbx_description
1 polymer ?
#
loop_
_entity_poly.entity_id
_entity_poly.type
_entity_poly.pdbx_seq_one_letter_code
_entity_poly.pdbx_strand_id
1 'polypeptide(L)'
;MAHFNRVLDLIASSSIDDCLHIVSPYITVRPIREILRRLSPYQKIELTTTFDQELFLEGASSLGAIRLLNRRKNSSVYIVDNLHAKVYIKGERALVGSANCTDR
;
A
#
# COMPACT_ATOMS: atom_id res chain seq x y z
N MET A 1 0.25 4.15 -14.99
CA MET A 1 0.68 2.95 -14.23
C MET A 1 -0.26 1.78 -14.48
N ALA A 2 0.05 0.98 -15.50
CA ALA A 2 -0.81 -0.14 -15.87
C ALA A 2 -0.94 -1.21 -14.77
N HIS A 3 0.14 -1.48 -14.05
CA HIS A 3 0.11 -2.44 -12.94
C HIS A 3 -0.72 -1.96 -11.76
N PHE A 4 -0.74 -0.67 -11.52
CA PHE A 4 -1.49 -0.10 -10.42
C PHE A 4 -3.00 -0.18 -10.66
N ASN A 5 -3.45 -0.17 -11.90
CA ASN A 5 -4.87 -0.37 -12.21
C ASN A 5 -5.37 -1.73 -11.72
N ARG A 6 -4.53 -2.75 -11.74
CA ARG A 6 -4.88 -4.07 -11.19
C ARG A 6 -5.08 -4.02 -9.67
N VAL A 7 -4.28 -3.22 -8.98
CA VAL A 7 -4.44 -3.01 -7.54
C VAL A 7 -5.80 -2.36 -7.26
N LEU A 8 -6.15 -1.33 -8.03
CA LEU A 8 -7.44 -0.65 -7.88
C LEU A 8 -8.61 -1.59 -8.19
N ASP A 9 -8.47 -2.44 -9.19
CA ASP A 9 -9.50 -3.45 -9.53
C ASP A 9 -9.66 -4.47 -8.40
N LEU A 10 -8.56 -4.90 -7.78
CA LEU A 10 -8.60 -5.79 -6.62
C LEU A 10 -9.39 -5.18 -5.48
N ILE A 11 -9.15 -3.91 -5.19
CA ILE A 11 -9.85 -3.18 -4.11
C ILE A 11 -11.35 -3.13 -4.39
N ALA A 12 -11.73 -2.86 -5.63
CA ALA A 12 -13.14 -2.73 -6.01
C ALA A 12 -13.88 -4.07 -6.02
N SER A 13 -13.17 -5.19 -6.16
CA SER A 13 -13.77 -6.50 -6.41
C SER A 13 -14.11 -7.29 -5.15
N SER A 14 -13.74 -6.80 -3.95
CA SER A 14 -13.89 -7.51 -2.69
C SER A 14 -14.88 -6.81 -1.77
N SER A 15 -15.32 -7.52 -0.73
CA SER A 15 -16.22 -6.96 0.27
C SER A 15 -15.62 -5.74 0.97
N ILE A 16 -16.45 -4.79 1.34
CA ILE A 16 -16.05 -3.61 2.10
C ILE A 16 -15.48 -3.97 3.49
N ASP A 17 -15.89 -5.13 4.03
CA ASP A 17 -15.42 -5.58 5.34
C ASP A 17 -14.04 -6.23 5.29
N ASP A 18 -13.56 -6.56 4.10
CA ASP A 18 -12.25 -7.20 3.96
C ASP A 18 -11.12 -6.21 4.22
N CYS A 19 -10.17 -6.60 5.06
CA CYS A 19 -8.96 -5.83 5.28
C CYS A 19 -8.09 -5.82 4.01
N LEU A 20 -7.58 -4.65 3.65
CA LEU A 20 -6.60 -4.54 2.59
C LEU A 20 -5.19 -4.65 3.17
N HIS A 21 -4.46 -5.67 2.76
CA HIS A 21 -3.05 -5.85 3.12
C HIS A 21 -2.18 -5.43 1.94
N ILE A 22 -1.29 -4.48 2.18
CA ILE A 22 -0.31 -4.02 1.20
C ILE A 22 1.06 -4.41 1.71
N VAL A 23 1.80 -5.16 0.92
CA VAL A 23 3.20 -5.49 1.20
C VAL A 23 4.02 -4.91 0.05
N SER A 24 4.80 -3.88 0.33
CA SER A 24 5.57 -3.19 -0.69
C SER A 24 6.82 -2.57 -0.07
N PRO A 25 8.03 -2.89 -0.59
CA PRO A 25 9.27 -2.32 -0.06
C PRO A 25 9.32 -0.79 -0.15
N TYR A 26 8.75 -0.23 -1.23
CA TYR A 26 8.74 1.20 -1.47
C TYR A 26 7.32 1.70 -1.65
N ILE A 27 7.02 2.85 -1.07
CA ILE A 27 5.70 3.46 -1.17
C ILE A 27 5.84 4.97 -1.40
N THR A 28 4.94 5.54 -2.19
CA THR A 28 4.86 6.98 -2.41
C THR A 28 3.44 7.49 -2.17
N VAL A 29 3.28 8.79 -2.01
CA VAL A 29 2.02 9.41 -1.57
C VAL A 29 0.89 9.19 -2.58
N ARG A 30 1.17 9.37 -3.87
CA ARG A 30 0.12 9.36 -4.89
C ARG A 30 -0.63 8.04 -4.97
N PRO A 31 0.03 6.89 -5.08
CA PRO A 31 -0.67 5.59 -5.08
C PRO A 31 -1.45 5.34 -3.79
N ILE A 32 -0.89 5.68 -2.65
CA ILE A 32 -1.60 5.53 -1.36
C ILE A 32 -2.86 6.38 -1.34
N ARG A 33 -2.77 7.62 -1.81
CA ARG A 33 -3.93 8.51 -1.88
C ARG A 33 -5.02 7.94 -2.80
N GLU A 34 -4.64 7.37 -3.94
CA GLU A 34 -5.58 6.75 -4.86
C GLU A 34 -6.28 5.53 -4.24
N ILE A 35 -5.54 4.73 -3.50
CA ILE A 35 -6.11 3.59 -2.77
C ILE A 35 -7.12 4.09 -1.73
N LEU A 36 -6.76 5.09 -0.93
CA LEU A 36 -7.62 5.62 0.12
C LEU A 36 -8.91 6.22 -0.43
N ARG A 37 -8.89 6.80 -1.62
CA ARG A 37 -10.10 7.33 -2.26
C ARG A 37 -11.14 6.28 -2.58
N ARG A 38 -10.70 5.03 -2.78
CA ARG A 38 -11.57 3.92 -3.18
C ARG A 38 -12.04 3.09 -2.01
N LEU A 39 -11.47 3.31 -0.83
CA LEU A 39 -11.82 2.56 0.36
C LEU A 39 -12.83 3.33 1.20
N SER A 40 -13.74 2.59 1.84
CA SER A 40 -14.59 3.16 2.88
C SER A 40 -13.72 3.66 4.04
N PRO A 41 -14.10 4.76 4.73
CA PRO A 41 -13.38 5.22 5.91
C PRO A 41 -13.26 4.18 7.02
N TYR A 42 -14.18 3.22 7.03
CA TYR A 42 -14.22 2.16 8.06
C TYR A 42 -13.39 0.95 7.70
N GLN A 43 -12.93 0.85 6.47
CA GLN A 43 -12.19 -0.31 5.97
C GLN A 43 -10.78 -0.32 6.53
N LYS A 44 -10.36 -1.50 7.01
CA LYS A 44 -9.04 -1.65 7.61
C LYS A 44 -7.96 -1.80 6.54
N ILE A 45 -6.84 -1.13 6.76
CA ILE A 45 -5.63 -1.27 5.93
C ILE A 45 -4.47 -1.68 6.81
N GLU A 46 -3.67 -2.64 6.33
CA GLU A 46 -2.38 -2.97 6.91
C GLU A 46 -1.31 -2.83 5.84
N LEU A 47 -0.32 -1.99 6.10
CA LEU A 47 0.83 -1.81 5.23
C LEU A 47 2.05 -2.44 5.89
N THR A 48 2.76 -3.27 5.15
CA THR A 48 4.08 -3.75 5.51
C THR A 48 5.08 -3.20 4.51
N THR A 49 6.07 -2.48 4.98
CA THR A 49 7.09 -1.85 4.15
C THR A 49 8.45 -1.99 4.81
N THR A 50 9.50 -1.54 4.14
CA THR A 50 10.85 -1.52 4.72
C THR A 50 11.28 -0.08 4.94
N PHE A 51 12.19 0.13 5.90
CA PHE A 51 12.82 1.43 6.11
C PHE A 51 14.23 1.38 5.50
N ASP A 52 14.49 2.30 4.57
CA ASP A 52 15.80 2.50 3.99
C ASP A 52 16.00 4.01 3.84
N GLN A 53 16.92 4.55 4.64
CA GLN A 53 17.15 5.98 4.70
C GLN A 53 17.54 6.56 3.34
N GLU A 54 18.38 5.87 2.58
CA GLU A 54 18.81 6.34 1.27
C GLU A 54 17.65 6.43 0.30
N LEU A 55 16.75 5.44 0.31
CA LEU A 55 15.59 5.42 -0.56
C LEU A 55 14.60 6.53 -0.21
N PHE A 56 14.44 6.84 1.07
CA PHE A 56 13.61 7.98 1.49
C PHE A 56 14.23 9.30 1.03
N LEU A 57 15.54 9.46 1.15
CA LEU A 57 16.24 10.68 0.72
C LEU A 57 16.19 10.85 -0.80
N GLU A 58 16.24 9.76 -1.55
CA GLU A 58 16.16 9.78 -3.02
C GLU A 58 14.74 9.95 -3.55
N GLY A 59 13.74 9.89 -2.68
CA GLY A 59 12.35 9.96 -3.08
C GLY A 59 11.78 8.67 -3.66
N ALA A 60 12.52 7.56 -3.61
CA ALA A 60 12.04 6.26 -4.05
C ALA A 60 10.97 5.69 -3.12
N SER A 61 10.99 6.11 -1.85
CA SER A 61 9.94 5.87 -0.89
C SER A 61 9.65 7.15 -0.12
N SER A 62 8.50 7.23 0.55
CA SER A 62 8.02 8.48 1.13
C SER A 62 7.51 8.31 2.55
N LEU A 63 8.08 9.08 3.47
CA LEU A 63 7.52 9.20 4.83
C LEU A 63 6.14 9.86 4.81
N GLY A 64 5.86 10.71 3.83
CA GLY A 64 4.54 11.30 3.65
C GLY A 64 3.45 10.26 3.42
N ALA A 65 3.78 9.19 2.69
CA ALA A 65 2.85 8.08 2.47
C ALA A 65 2.53 7.35 3.78
N ILE A 66 3.53 7.12 4.62
CA ILE A 66 3.34 6.50 5.93
C ILE A 66 2.49 7.40 6.83
N ARG A 67 2.76 8.71 6.84
CA ARG A 67 1.98 9.67 7.62
C ARG A 67 0.53 9.73 7.17
N LEU A 68 0.30 9.66 5.86
CA LEU A 68 -1.04 9.67 5.29
C LEU A 68 -1.86 8.47 5.81
N LEU A 69 -1.27 7.29 5.87
CA LEU A 69 -1.90 6.12 6.44
C LEU A 69 -2.12 6.25 7.94
N ASN A 70 -1.14 6.75 8.67
CA ASN A 70 -1.21 6.87 10.14
C ASN A 70 -2.28 7.86 10.61
N ARG A 71 -2.72 8.79 9.78
CA ARG A 71 -3.84 9.68 10.07
C ARG A 71 -5.18 8.96 10.07
N ARG A 72 -5.24 7.81 9.45
CA ARG A 72 -6.44 7.02 9.32
C ARG A 72 -6.57 6.08 10.51
N LYS A 73 -7.73 6.08 11.19
CA LYS A 73 -7.94 5.31 12.42
C LYS A 73 -7.83 3.80 12.24
N ASN A 74 -8.24 3.30 11.07
CA ASN A 74 -8.28 1.87 10.79
C ASN A 74 -7.09 1.44 9.95
N SER A 75 -5.91 1.93 10.27
CA SER A 75 -4.69 1.55 9.57
C SER A 75 -3.60 1.12 10.53
N SER A 76 -2.75 0.23 10.06
CA SER A 76 -1.55 -0.22 10.77
C SER A 76 -0.38 -0.24 9.78
N VAL A 77 0.77 0.20 10.24
CA VAL A 77 1.99 0.20 9.43
C VAL A 77 3.05 -0.63 10.15
N TYR A 78 3.59 -1.61 9.44
CA TYR A 78 4.64 -2.49 9.94
C TYR A 78 5.91 -2.26 9.14
N ILE A 79 7.03 -2.10 9.83
CA ILE A 79 8.34 -1.91 9.22
C ILE A 79 9.15 -3.18 9.44
N VAL A 80 9.61 -3.77 8.35
CA VAL A 80 10.45 -4.98 8.39
C VAL A 80 11.72 -4.76 7.60
N ASP A 81 12.78 -5.47 7.97
CA ASP A 81 14.06 -5.38 7.27
C ASP A 81 14.05 -6.26 6.02
N ASN A 82 14.73 -5.79 4.97
CA ASN A 82 15.00 -6.56 3.76
C ASN A 82 13.76 -7.14 3.08
N LEU A 83 12.70 -6.35 3.02
CA LEU A 83 11.48 -6.76 2.35
C LEU A 83 11.66 -6.68 0.83
N HIS A 84 11.38 -7.78 0.13
CA HIS A 84 11.41 -7.83 -1.33
C HIS A 84 10.07 -8.20 -1.95
N ALA A 85 9.14 -8.73 -1.19
CA ALA A 85 7.83 -9.12 -1.67
C ALA A 85 6.97 -7.90 -2.02
N LYS A 86 6.16 -8.04 -3.08
CA LYS A 86 5.19 -7.04 -3.52
C LYS A 86 3.85 -7.73 -3.65
N VAL A 87 2.99 -7.59 -2.65
CA VAL A 87 1.74 -8.32 -2.56
C VAL A 87 0.62 -7.39 -2.11
N TYR A 88 -0.52 -7.53 -2.74
CA TYR A 88 -1.74 -6.83 -2.34
C TYR A 88 -2.81 -7.89 -2.10
N ILE A 89 -3.39 -7.91 -0.90
CA ILE A 89 -4.37 -8.91 -0.52
C ILE A 89 -5.64 -8.21 -0.01
N LYS A 90 -6.78 -8.64 -0.52
CA LYS A 90 -8.07 -8.17 -0.02
C LYS A 90 -9.05 -9.34 -0.05
N GLY A 91 -9.50 -9.77 1.14
CA GLY A 91 -10.33 -10.95 1.28
C GLY A 91 -9.60 -12.20 0.80
N GLU A 92 -10.23 -12.95 -0.09
CA GLU A 92 -9.65 -14.17 -0.67
C GLU A 92 -8.85 -13.91 -1.94
N ARG A 93 -8.69 -12.65 -2.34
CA ARG A 93 -7.98 -12.28 -3.56
C ARG A 93 -6.62 -11.71 -3.25
N ALA A 94 -5.65 -12.04 -4.09
CA ALA A 94 -4.30 -11.54 -3.97
C ALA A 94 -3.75 -11.16 -5.35
N LEU A 95 -2.94 -10.11 -5.37
CA LEU A 95 -2.17 -9.70 -6.53
C LEU A 95 -0.71 -9.73 -6.12
N VAL A 96 0.06 -10.60 -6.76
CA VAL A 96 1.50 -10.74 -6.53
C VAL A 96 2.21 -10.30 -7.81
N GLY A 97 3.24 -9.50 -7.67
CA GLY A 97 3.94 -9.03 -8.85
C GLY A 97 5.19 -8.23 -8.57
N SER A 98 5.65 -7.54 -9.59
CA SER A 98 6.86 -6.73 -9.53
C SER A 98 6.58 -5.25 -9.26
N ALA A 99 5.31 -4.85 -9.12
CA ALA A 99 4.95 -3.45 -8.96
C ALA A 99 4.95 -3.03 -7.50
N ASN A 100 5.82 -2.10 -7.13
CA ASN A 100 5.76 -1.40 -5.86
C ASN A 100 4.55 -0.46 -5.81
N CYS A 101 4.14 -0.07 -4.62
CA CYS A 101 3.09 0.93 -4.40
C CYS A 101 3.69 2.34 -4.57
N THR A 102 4.20 2.60 -5.75
CA THR A 102 4.88 3.86 -6.09
C THR A 102 4.42 4.35 -7.47
N ASP A 103 4.62 5.63 -7.71
CA ASP A 103 4.41 6.26 -9.01
C ASP A 103 5.73 6.57 -9.74
N ARG A 104 6.78 5.89 -9.35
CA ARG A 104 8.10 6.02 -9.96
C ARG A 104 8.43 4.85 -10.86
#